data_f23411b91881ff3cc8b8ae5396a159df
#
_entry.id   f23411b91881ff3cc8b8ae5396a159df
#
_cell.length_a   1.000
_cell.length_b   1.000
_cell.length_c   1.000
_cell.angle_alpha   90.00
_cell.angle_beta   90.00
_cell.angle_gamma   90.00
#
_symmetry.space_group_name_H-M   'P 1'
#
loop_
_entity.id
_entity.type
_entity.pdbx_description
1 polymer ?
#
loop_
_entity_poly.entity_id
_entity_poly.type
_entity_poly.pdbx_seq_one_letter_code
_entity_poly.pdbx_strand_id
1 'polypeptide(L)'
;MTGVQTCALPICLRSIFSAGVLAGWDKGQLLIFSSYTFGLFTLIALVLGSIFLAYPLLRKNKKLLFGITIFLDWIFLIYLAADAFIYPLYRAHLNFAMIQMTFLGGGRIVSFSLPMIFEIAAWILGLGLLSWIFTFISFKLATFKKLSLTALVLVLAGFCCSNLCYSWGFANFNTRLVSVFDKIPLARPLRMNTQLQKLGLIDKKAIDARKVSLGEHGKLNYPLNPLVCKPSKDYNILFLFVDTLRYDMLTEEVMPNTWKFALKNSRFNNHYSNGNNTRHGIFSLFTGLPGNYWTGSLSSGTPGILLISLQKRGYEIGIFAGAPLNMPEFHKSIFAGISNLPIYPRGKGAVDSDAFAVEDFEKWQSSLKPGSRFFSFIFFDSVHAYSFPKESKYEVFKPYWGSINHMELNNSFDPAPYLARYKNSVRYADNLIQKVLDYLEEKHLLDETIVVISSDHGDEFNDNKLNFWGHGGNFTDAQIKVPLVIHWPGKKPANIEYMTSHLDLVPTLLPEVLGCENPTEDYSVGMSIWKEAGRRNWVYSKGWSRDAFVEPNRIVLINAAGALEFLDKTYRPSKDKTIPAYIPEVLKENSRYLK
;
A
#
# COMPACT_ATOMS: atom_id res chain seq x y z
N MET A 1 -32.29 -17.92 4.40
CA MET A 1 -32.00 -16.67 3.67
C MET A 1 -31.95 -15.42 4.53
N THR A 2 -32.70 -15.32 5.62
CA THR A 2 -32.80 -14.12 6.45
C THR A 2 -31.64 -13.92 7.46
N GLY A 3 -30.90 -14.96 7.84
CA GLY A 3 -29.85 -14.88 8.86
C GLY A 3 -28.63 -14.05 8.43
N VAL A 4 -28.09 -14.28 7.24
CA VAL A 4 -26.93 -13.55 6.71
C VAL A 4 -27.25 -12.08 6.48
N GLN A 5 -28.45 -11.77 6.00
CA GLN A 5 -28.87 -10.40 5.70
C GLN A 5 -29.04 -9.53 6.95
N THR A 6 -29.57 -10.10 8.03
CA THR A 6 -29.81 -9.35 9.27
C THR A 6 -28.54 -9.03 10.06
N CYS A 7 -27.49 -9.83 9.92
CA CYS A 7 -26.20 -9.57 10.59
C CYS A 7 -25.21 -8.80 9.71
N ALA A 8 -25.22 -9.03 8.40
CA ALA A 8 -24.25 -8.41 7.50
C ALA A 8 -24.39 -6.88 7.46
N LEU A 9 -25.63 -6.36 7.41
CA LEU A 9 -25.85 -4.92 7.34
C LEU A 9 -25.36 -4.18 8.61
N PRO A 10 -25.70 -4.59 9.85
CA PRO A 10 -25.16 -3.96 11.05
C PRO A 10 -23.64 -3.99 11.14
N ILE A 11 -22.99 -5.09 10.72
CA ILE A 11 -21.53 -5.20 10.71
C ILE A 11 -20.91 -4.25 9.68
N CYS A 12 -21.44 -4.22 8.46
CA CYS A 12 -21.02 -3.28 7.44
C CYS A 12 -21.26 -1.82 7.85
N LEU A 13 -22.41 -1.52 8.44
CA LEU A 13 -22.72 -0.19 8.97
C LEU A 13 -21.75 0.19 10.09
N ARG A 14 -21.42 -0.72 11.02
CA ARG A 14 -20.48 -0.44 12.10
C ARG A 14 -19.12 0.00 11.56
N SER A 15 -18.55 -0.71 10.57
CA SER A 15 -17.26 -0.34 9.96
C SER A 15 -17.30 1.05 9.34
N ILE A 16 -18.39 1.37 8.66
CA ILE A 16 -18.59 2.64 7.98
C ILE A 16 -18.87 3.78 8.96
N PHE A 17 -19.66 3.53 10.01
CA PHE A 17 -19.91 4.50 11.09
C PHE A 17 -18.66 4.79 11.90
N SER A 18 -17.90 3.76 12.30
CA SER A 18 -16.64 3.93 13.04
C SER A 18 -15.58 4.69 12.26
N ALA A 19 -15.63 4.59 10.93
CA ALA A 19 -14.75 5.32 10.04
C ALA A 19 -15.20 6.77 9.73
N GLY A 20 -16.36 7.22 10.25
CA GLY A 20 -16.92 8.52 9.94
C GLY A 20 -17.33 8.70 8.47
N VAL A 21 -17.40 7.61 7.71
CA VAL A 21 -17.56 7.62 6.24
C VAL A 21 -18.93 8.08 5.78
N LEU A 22 -19.96 7.91 6.60
CA LEU A 22 -21.33 8.34 6.29
C LEU A 22 -21.59 9.82 6.64
N ALA A 23 -20.65 10.50 7.25
CA ALA A 23 -20.78 11.92 7.53
C ALA A 23 -20.90 12.68 6.20
N GLY A 24 -22.04 13.35 5.99
CA GLY A 24 -22.33 14.10 4.78
C GLY A 24 -23.01 13.31 3.64
N TRP A 25 -23.42 12.06 3.87
CA TRP A 25 -24.24 11.32 2.89
C TRP A 25 -25.69 11.80 2.87
N ASP A 26 -26.24 11.92 1.67
CA ASP A 26 -27.66 12.20 1.48
C ASP A 26 -28.51 10.92 1.55
N LYS A 27 -29.85 11.10 1.58
CA LYS A 27 -30.80 9.99 1.63
C LYS A 27 -30.69 9.06 0.40
N GLY A 28 -30.33 9.59 -0.75
CA GLY A 28 -30.16 8.82 -1.99
C GLY A 28 -28.95 7.89 -1.90
N GLN A 29 -27.83 8.37 -1.38
CA GLN A 29 -26.62 7.56 -1.15
C GLN A 29 -26.88 6.43 -0.14
N LEU A 30 -27.59 6.71 0.95
CA LEU A 30 -27.99 5.70 1.94
C LEU A 30 -28.93 4.66 1.34
N LEU A 31 -29.88 5.07 0.49
CA LEU A 31 -30.79 4.15 -0.18
C LEU A 31 -30.04 3.23 -1.15
N ILE A 32 -29.11 3.77 -1.96
CA ILE A 32 -28.29 3.00 -2.89
C ILE A 32 -27.41 2.01 -2.13
N PHE A 33 -26.73 2.46 -1.07
CA PHE A 33 -25.92 1.61 -0.20
C PHE A 33 -26.72 0.44 0.35
N SER A 34 -27.86 0.73 0.98
CA SER A 34 -28.72 -0.30 1.59
C SER A 34 -29.26 -1.27 0.53
N SER A 35 -29.81 -0.76 -0.57
CA SER A 35 -30.37 -1.57 -1.64
C SER A 35 -29.35 -2.49 -2.29
N TYR A 36 -28.13 -1.98 -2.54
CA TYR A 36 -27.06 -2.77 -3.12
C TYR A 36 -26.56 -3.83 -2.14
N THR A 37 -26.33 -3.47 -0.89
CA THR A 37 -25.82 -4.37 0.15
C THR A 37 -26.79 -5.53 0.40
N PHE A 38 -28.07 -5.21 0.60
CA PHE A 38 -29.11 -6.26 0.75
C PHE A 38 -29.21 -7.15 -0.49
N GLY A 39 -29.18 -6.56 -1.68
CA GLY A 39 -29.26 -7.30 -2.92
C GLY A 39 -28.08 -8.21 -3.17
N LEU A 40 -26.86 -7.72 -2.92
CA LEU A 40 -25.62 -8.49 -3.06
C LEU A 40 -25.64 -9.73 -2.15
N PHE A 41 -25.92 -9.53 -0.87
CA PHE A 41 -25.92 -10.64 0.08
C PHE A 41 -27.08 -11.61 -0.14
N THR A 42 -28.23 -11.10 -0.63
CA THR A 42 -29.34 -11.97 -1.08
C THR A 42 -28.89 -12.83 -2.26
N LEU A 43 -28.22 -12.26 -3.23
CA LEU A 43 -27.73 -12.98 -4.41
C LEU A 43 -26.73 -14.06 -4.03
N ILE A 44 -25.76 -13.75 -3.15
CA ILE A 44 -24.82 -14.73 -2.63
C ILE A 44 -25.55 -15.89 -1.94
N ALA A 45 -26.52 -15.56 -1.07
CA ALA A 45 -27.31 -16.58 -0.37
C ALA A 45 -28.17 -17.43 -1.31
N LEU A 46 -28.71 -16.83 -2.41
CA LEU A 46 -29.45 -17.56 -3.45
C LEU A 46 -28.56 -18.52 -4.21
N VAL A 47 -27.38 -18.09 -4.62
CA VAL A 47 -26.41 -18.92 -5.36
C VAL A 47 -25.98 -20.10 -4.49
N LEU A 48 -25.56 -19.87 -3.28
CA LEU A 48 -25.20 -20.93 -2.33
C LEU A 48 -26.38 -21.86 -2.05
N GLY A 49 -27.55 -21.31 -1.80
CA GLY A 49 -28.77 -22.09 -1.55
C GLY A 49 -29.17 -22.97 -2.75
N SER A 50 -29.02 -22.46 -3.98
CA SER A 50 -29.32 -23.24 -5.20
C SER A 50 -28.38 -24.44 -5.39
N ILE A 51 -27.08 -24.27 -5.09
CA ILE A 51 -26.09 -25.34 -5.14
C ILE A 51 -26.47 -26.45 -4.15
N PHE A 52 -26.86 -26.08 -2.93
CA PHE A 52 -27.27 -27.07 -1.91
C PHE A 52 -28.58 -27.77 -2.23
N LEU A 53 -29.56 -27.05 -2.79
CA LEU A 53 -30.84 -27.64 -3.20
C LEU A 53 -30.69 -28.58 -4.41
N ALA A 54 -29.69 -28.37 -5.24
CA ALA A 54 -29.38 -29.24 -6.38
C ALA A 54 -28.79 -30.60 -5.94
N TYR A 55 -28.28 -30.70 -4.70
CA TYR A 55 -27.67 -31.94 -4.20
C TYR A 55 -28.71 -32.82 -3.49
N PRO A 56 -29.12 -33.98 -4.02
CA PRO A 56 -30.23 -34.79 -3.51
C PRO A 56 -30.07 -35.22 -2.04
N LEU A 57 -28.83 -35.48 -1.61
CA LEU A 57 -28.48 -35.87 -0.23
C LEU A 57 -28.79 -34.75 0.78
N LEU A 58 -28.52 -33.51 0.44
CA LEU A 58 -28.76 -32.34 1.30
C LEU A 58 -30.25 -32.02 1.39
N ARG A 59 -30.96 -32.15 0.27
CA ARG A 59 -32.42 -31.93 0.24
C ARG A 59 -33.18 -32.90 1.11
N LYS A 60 -32.71 -34.15 1.25
CA LYS A 60 -33.35 -35.20 2.10
C LYS A 60 -32.99 -35.07 3.58
N ASN A 61 -31.83 -34.50 3.92
CA ASN A 61 -31.35 -34.42 5.30
C ASN A 61 -31.38 -32.98 5.83
N LYS A 62 -32.52 -32.60 6.44
CA LYS A 62 -32.73 -31.26 7.02
C LYS A 62 -31.72 -30.89 8.11
N LYS A 63 -31.23 -31.88 8.91
CA LYS A 63 -30.24 -31.62 9.96
C LYS A 63 -28.86 -31.28 9.34
N LEU A 64 -28.46 -32.00 8.31
CA LEU A 64 -27.21 -31.72 7.58
C LEU A 64 -27.29 -30.37 6.89
N LEU A 65 -28.40 -30.04 6.21
CA LEU A 65 -28.62 -28.73 5.60
C LEU A 65 -28.53 -27.60 6.62
N PHE A 66 -29.13 -27.76 7.79
CA PHE A 66 -29.09 -26.81 8.90
C PHE A 66 -27.65 -26.58 9.38
N GLY A 67 -26.89 -27.66 9.62
CA GLY A 67 -25.49 -27.58 10.05
C GLY A 67 -24.58 -26.89 9.02
N ILE A 68 -24.73 -27.22 7.73
CA ILE A 68 -23.95 -26.59 6.65
C ILE A 68 -24.31 -25.10 6.54
N THR A 69 -25.58 -24.72 6.67
CA THR A 69 -26.00 -23.31 6.63
C THR A 69 -25.35 -22.54 7.76
N ILE A 70 -25.37 -23.05 9.00
CA ILE A 70 -24.69 -22.41 10.14
C ILE A 70 -23.21 -22.22 9.85
N PHE A 71 -22.53 -23.24 9.36
CA PHE A 71 -21.09 -23.20 9.10
C PHE A 71 -20.71 -22.14 8.05
N LEU A 72 -21.47 -22.06 6.98
CA LEU A 72 -21.22 -21.07 5.92
C LEU A 72 -21.54 -19.65 6.36
N ASP A 73 -22.67 -19.46 7.07
CA ASP A 73 -23.02 -18.17 7.64
C ASP A 73 -21.97 -17.72 8.66
N TRP A 74 -21.45 -18.64 9.45
CA TRP A 74 -20.39 -18.37 10.41
C TRP A 74 -19.10 -17.89 9.74
N ILE A 75 -18.60 -18.62 8.73
CA ILE A 75 -17.42 -18.21 7.96
C ILE A 75 -17.62 -16.81 7.33
N PHE A 76 -18.81 -16.59 6.77
CA PHE A 76 -19.12 -15.31 6.14
C PHE A 76 -19.19 -14.16 7.15
N LEU A 77 -19.74 -14.39 8.35
CA LEU A 77 -19.76 -13.41 9.43
C LEU A 77 -18.35 -13.12 9.96
N ILE A 78 -17.47 -14.13 10.05
CA ILE A 78 -16.05 -13.93 10.40
C ILE A 78 -15.39 -13.03 9.37
N TYR A 79 -15.59 -13.30 8.07
CA TYR A 79 -15.05 -12.45 7.01
C TYR A 79 -15.53 -11.00 7.13
N LEU A 80 -16.84 -10.77 7.32
CA LEU A 80 -17.40 -9.42 7.47
C LEU A 80 -16.91 -8.72 8.74
N ALA A 81 -16.74 -9.45 9.85
CA ALA A 81 -16.21 -8.88 11.09
C ALA A 81 -14.73 -8.48 10.92
N ALA A 82 -13.93 -9.31 10.28
CA ALA A 82 -12.53 -8.98 9.95
C ALA A 82 -12.46 -7.77 9.02
N ASP A 83 -13.28 -7.70 7.99
CA ASP A 83 -13.38 -6.54 7.10
C ASP A 83 -13.80 -5.28 7.83
N ALA A 84 -14.80 -5.37 8.72
CA ALA A 84 -15.28 -4.27 9.54
C ALA A 84 -14.23 -3.74 10.52
N PHE A 85 -13.28 -4.58 10.91
CA PHE A 85 -12.13 -4.19 11.71
C PHE A 85 -11.02 -3.52 10.86
N ILE A 86 -10.71 -4.10 9.70
CA ILE A 86 -9.61 -3.65 8.83
C ILE A 86 -9.97 -2.33 8.12
N TYR A 87 -11.20 -2.21 7.63
CA TYR A 87 -11.63 -1.06 6.82
C TYR A 87 -11.44 0.31 7.51
N PRO A 88 -11.76 0.51 8.81
CA PRO A 88 -11.52 1.78 9.49
C PRO A 88 -10.05 2.19 9.58
N LEU A 89 -9.14 1.21 9.63
CA LEU A 89 -7.70 1.43 9.76
C LEU A 89 -7.06 1.76 8.41
N TYR A 90 -7.37 0.97 7.37
CA TYR A 90 -6.69 1.00 6.07
C TYR A 90 -7.51 1.61 4.95
N ARG A 91 -8.81 1.91 5.18
CA ARG A 91 -9.76 2.38 4.14
C ARG A 91 -9.80 1.50 2.89
N ALA A 92 -9.45 0.25 3.05
CA ALA A 92 -9.51 -0.78 2.05
C ALA A 92 -10.23 -2.01 2.60
N HIS A 93 -11.07 -2.63 1.78
CA HIS A 93 -11.72 -3.89 2.15
C HIS A 93 -10.74 -5.05 2.16
N LEU A 94 -10.97 -6.00 3.07
CA LEU A 94 -10.19 -7.23 3.15
C LEU A 94 -10.20 -7.95 1.80
N ASN A 95 -9.01 -8.11 1.22
CA ASN A 95 -8.82 -8.74 -0.08
C ASN A 95 -7.85 -9.92 0.02
N PHE A 96 -7.77 -10.69 -1.07
CA PHE A 96 -6.93 -11.90 -1.10
C PHE A 96 -5.45 -11.58 -0.84
N ALA A 97 -4.94 -10.45 -1.33
CA ALA A 97 -3.54 -10.08 -1.11
C ALA A 97 -3.26 -9.80 0.39
N MET A 98 -4.16 -9.11 1.09
CA MET A 98 -4.05 -8.89 2.55
C MET A 98 -4.10 -10.21 3.32
N ILE A 99 -5.02 -11.10 2.96
CA ILE A 99 -5.12 -12.43 3.56
C ILE A 99 -3.82 -13.22 3.33
N GLN A 100 -3.32 -13.19 2.10
CA GLN A 100 -2.08 -13.87 1.72
C GLN A 100 -0.88 -13.31 2.48
N MET A 101 -0.75 -11.99 2.61
CA MET A 101 0.31 -11.34 3.40
C MET A 101 0.27 -11.79 4.87
N THR A 102 -0.93 -11.86 5.46
CA THR A 102 -1.09 -12.26 6.86
C THR A 102 -0.66 -13.72 7.10
N PHE A 103 -1.04 -14.63 6.22
CA PHE A 103 -0.78 -16.07 6.43
C PHE A 103 0.52 -16.56 5.81
N LEU A 104 0.93 -16.06 4.64
CA LEU A 104 2.15 -16.49 3.94
C LEU A 104 3.39 -15.65 4.28
N GLY A 105 3.20 -14.49 4.91
CA GLY A 105 4.31 -13.67 5.43
C GLY A 105 5.04 -14.27 6.64
N GLY A 106 4.72 -15.51 7.03
CA GLY A 106 5.41 -16.25 8.09
C GLY A 106 5.21 -15.67 9.50
N GLY A 107 4.11 -14.94 9.74
CA GLY A 107 3.83 -14.27 11.03
C GLY A 107 4.71 -13.04 11.30
N ARG A 108 5.47 -12.58 10.31
CA ARG A 108 6.38 -11.42 10.43
C ARG A 108 5.69 -10.09 10.11
N ILE A 109 4.65 -10.13 9.27
CA ILE A 109 3.90 -8.92 8.86
C ILE A 109 2.86 -8.53 9.90
N VAL A 110 2.20 -9.52 10.53
CA VAL A 110 1.21 -9.28 11.59
C VAL A 110 1.59 -10.12 12.80
N SER A 111 1.93 -9.47 13.91
CA SER A 111 2.18 -10.13 15.19
C SER A 111 0.89 -10.16 16.02
N PHE A 112 0.46 -11.36 16.41
CA PHE A 112 -0.70 -11.54 17.28
C PHE A 112 -0.26 -11.65 18.73
N SER A 113 -0.60 -10.66 19.57
CA SER A 113 -0.40 -10.76 21.01
C SER A 113 -1.38 -11.75 21.65
N LEU A 114 -1.01 -12.34 22.79
CA LEU A 114 -1.91 -13.26 23.52
C LEU A 114 -3.30 -12.65 23.82
N PRO A 115 -3.41 -11.40 24.32
CA PRO A 115 -4.72 -10.76 24.51
C PRO A 115 -5.51 -10.68 23.21
N MET A 116 -4.89 -10.32 22.10
CA MET A 116 -5.53 -10.24 20.79
C MET A 116 -6.05 -11.61 20.33
N ILE A 117 -5.29 -12.69 20.57
CA ILE A 117 -5.73 -14.06 20.23
C ILE A 117 -6.99 -14.44 21.01
N PHE A 118 -7.05 -14.15 22.33
CA PHE A 118 -8.23 -14.43 23.15
C PHE A 118 -9.45 -13.62 22.70
N GLU A 119 -9.25 -12.35 22.34
CA GLU A 119 -10.33 -11.50 21.83
C GLU A 119 -10.87 -12.00 20.50
N ILE A 120 -10.00 -12.35 19.54
CA ILE A 120 -10.38 -12.96 18.26
C ILE A 120 -11.14 -14.27 18.48
N ALA A 121 -10.69 -15.13 19.39
CA ALA A 121 -11.36 -16.37 19.71
C ALA A 121 -12.78 -16.13 20.29
N ALA A 122 -12.92 -15.16 21.17
CA ALA A 122 -14.23 -14.77 21.72
C ALA A 122 -15.18 -14.25 20.63
N TRP A 123 -14.68 -13.43 19.69
CA TRP A 123 -15.44 -12.97 18.53
C TRP A 123 -15.87 -14.14 17.64
N ILE A 124 -14.97 -15.07 17.32
CA ILE A 124 -15.25 -16.26 16.49
C ILE A 124 -16.36 -17.09 17.13
N LEU A 125 -16.30 -17.36 18.43
CA LEU A 125 -17.33 -18.12 19.15
C LEU A 125 -18.67 -17.37 19.21
N GLY A 126 -18.65 -16.08 19.50
CA GLY A 126 -19.85 -15.23 19.53
C GLY A 126 -20.55 -15.18 18.17
N LEU A 127 -19.80 -15.05 17.07
CA LEU A 127 -20.36 -15.09 15.71
C LEU A 127 -20.94 -16.47 15.35
N GLY A 128 -20.36 -17.55 15.87
CA GLY A 128 -20.91 -18.90 15.73
C GLY A 128 -22.27 -19.04 16.40
N LEU A 129 -22.41 -18.53 17.62
CA LEU A 129 -23.67 -18.49 18.33
C LEU A 129 -24.72 -17.65 17.59
N LEU A 130 -24.35 -16.48 17.11
CA LEU A 130 -25.21 -15.62 16.29
C LEU A 130 -25.68 -16.33 15.02
N SER A 131 -24.77 -16.98 14.28
CA SER A 131 -25.11 -17.76 13.10
C SER A 131 -26.14 -18.86 13.42
N TRP A 132 -25.94 -19.56 14.52
CA TRP A 132 -26.90 -20.58 14.98
C TRP A 132 -28.30 -19.98 15.28
N ILE A 133 -28.35 -18.87 16.05
CA ILE A 133 -29.62 -18.18 16.40
C ILE A 133 -30.35 -17.74 15.11
N PHE A 134 -29.69 -17.07 14.21
CA PHE A 134 -30.32 -16.53 13.00
C PHE A 134 -30.78 -17.63 12.04
N THR A 135 -29.96 -18.67 11.88
CA THR A 135 -30.37 -19.85 11.09
C THR A 135 -31.60 -20.52 11.70
N PHE A 136 -31.65 -20.69 13.02
CA PHE A 136 -32.79 -21.25 13.73
C PHE A 136 -34.08 -20.41 13.53
N ILE A 137 -33.99 -19.09 13.68
CA ILE A 137 -35.11 -18.18 13.44
C ILE A 137 -35.57 -18.27 11.98
N SER A 138 -34.62 -18.30 11.05
CA SER A 138 -34.89 -18.37 9.60
C SER A 138 -35.64 -19.66 9.22
N PHE A 139 -35.25 -20.77 9.79
CA PHE A 139 -35.94 -22.05 9.57
C PHE A 139 -37.37 -22.03 10.11
N LYS A 140 -37.63 -21.33 11.22
CA LYS A 140 -39.00 -21.14 11.77
C LYS A 140 -39.84 -20.18 10.91
N LEU A 141 -39.26 -19.10 10.41
CA LEU A 141 -39.95 -18.11 9.59
C LEU A 141 -40.18 -18.54 8.12
N ALA A 142 -39.53 -19.61 7.66
CA ALA A 142 -39.65 -20.13 6.30
C ALA A 142 -41.08 -20.59 5.89
N THR A 143 -42.03 -20.57 6.81
CA THR A 143 -43.44 -20.89 6.57
C THR A 143 -44.24 -19.79 5.87
N PHE A 144 -43.73 -18.52 5.87
CA PHE A 144 -44.42 -17.35 5.27
C PHE A 144 -44.06 -17.17 3.80
N LYS A 145 -44.50 -18.06 2.90
CA LYS A 145 -44.10 -18.10 1.49
C LYS A 145 -44.43 -16.84 0.67
N LYS A 146 -45.60 -16.25 0.82
CA LYS A 146 -46.03 -15.07 0.00
C LYS A 146 -45.24 -13.81 0.36
N LEU A 147 -45.06 -13.53 1.65
CA LEU A 147 -44.31 -12.37 2.11
C LEU A 147 -42.83 -12.46 1.69
N SER A 148 -42.24 -13.67 1.68
CA SER A 148 -40.86 -13.90 1.28
C SER A 148 -40.60 -13.66 -0.22
N LEU A 149 -41.55 -13.97 -1.10
CA LEU A 149 -41.40 -13.74 -2.55
C LEU A 149 -41.47 -12.24 -2.90
N THR A 150 -42.41 -11.52 -2.33
CA THR A 150 -42.54 -10.06 -2.54
C THR A 150 -41.28 -9.33 -2.04
N ALA A 151 -40.81 -9.66 -0.83
CA ALA A 151 -39.58 -9.09 -0.29
C ALA A 151 -38.36 -9.41 -1.18
N LEU A 152 -38.24 -10.64 -1.68
CA LEU A 152 -37.19 -11.03 -2.61
C LEU A 152 -37.19 -10.21 -3.89
N VAL A 153 -38.35 -10.04 -4.52
CA VAL A 153 -38.52 -9.24 -5.75
C VAL A 153 -38.12 -7.78 -5.51
N LEU A 154 -38.56 -7.18 -4.39
CA LEU A 154 -38.19 -5.80 -4.04
C LEU A 154 -36.68 -5.64 -3.80
N VAL A 155 -36.05 -6.57 -3.11
CA VAL A 155 -34.60 -6.55 -2.86
C VAL A 155 -33.81 -6.68 -4.16
N LEU A 156 -34.20 -7.60 -5.04
CA LEU A 156 -33.52 -7.77 -6.35
C LEU A 156 -33.76 -6.57 -7.27
N ALA A 157 -34.96 -5.99 -7.26
CA ALA A 157 -35.23 -4.75 -8.02
C ALA A 157 -34.36 -3.59 -7.51
N GLY A 158 -34.25 -3.41 -6.18
CA GLY A 158 -33.37 -2.40 -5.59
C GLY A 158 -31.89 -2.63 -5.94
N PHE A 159 -31.44 -3.89 -5.96
CA PHE A 159 -30.09 -4.25 -6.39
C PHE A 159 -29.85 -3.89 -7.87
N CYS A 160 -30.77 -4.21 -8.76
CA CYS A 160 -30.68 -3.85 -10.17
C CYS A 160 -30.65 -2.32 -10.36
N CYS A 161 -31.53 -1.59 -9.68
CA CYS A 161 -31.54 -0.12 -9.71
C CYS A 161 -30.20 0.46 -9.22
N SER A 162 -29.65 -0.08 -8.13
CA SER A 162 -28.35 0.38 -7.61
C SER A 162 -27.22 0.15 -8.62
N ASN A 163 -27.19 -1.00 -9.33
CA ASN A 163 -26.22 -1.26 -10.39
C ASN A 163 -26.38 -0.29 -11.58
N LEU A 164 -27.61 0.06 -11.95
CA LEU A 164 -27.87 1.07 -13.00
C LEU A 164 -27.39 2.45 -12.54
N CYS A 165 -27.67 2.85 -11.30
CA CYS A 165 -27.17 4.09 -10.72
C CYS A 165 -25.64 4.14 -10.72
N TYR A 166 -24.97 3.03 -10.35
CA TYR A 166 -23.52 2.94 -10.44
C TYR A 166 -23.02 3.10 -11.87
N SER A 167 -23.59 2.34 -12.82
CA SER A 167 -23.17 2.38 -14.22
C SER A 167 -23.33 3.78 -14.82
N TRP A 168 -24.44 4.43 -14.50
CA TRP A 168 -24.70 5.81 -14.94
C TRP A 168 -23.74 6.80 -14.26
N GLY A 169 -23.56 6.69 -12.93
CA GLY A 169 -22.64 7.54 -12.17
C GLY A 169 -21.20 7.37 -12.62
N PHE A 170 -20.76 6.13 -12.88
CA PHE A 170 -19.43 5.81 -13.40
C PHE A 170 -19.22 6.44 -14.78
N ALA A 171 -20.21 6.33 -15.66
CA ALA A 171 -20.15 6.86 -17.00
C ALA A 171 -20.14 8.40 -17.06
N ASN A 172 -20.88 9.04 -16.15
CA ASN A 172 -21.01 10.51 -16.07
C ASN A 172 -20.10 11.16 -15.03
N PHE A 173 -19.13 10.43 -14.50
CA PHE A 173 -18.14 10.96 -13.55
C PHE A 173 -18.74 11.46 -12.22
N ASN A 174 -19.88 10.95 -11.85
CA ASN A 174 -20.53 11.30 -10.58
C ASN A 174 -19.86 10.58 -9.42
N THR A 175 -18.85 11.26 -8.82
CA THR A 175 -18.05 10.73 -7.71
C THR A 175 -18.91 10.35 -6.50
N ARG A 176 -19.99 11.11 -6.23
CA ARG A 176 -20.88 10.85 -5.10
C ARG A 176 -21.56 9.49 -5.20
N LEU A 177 -22.03 9.12 -6.41
CA LEU A 177 -22.68 7.83 -6.62
C LEU A 177 -21.66 6.68 -6.62
N VAL A 178 -20.52 6.86 -7.29
CA VAL A 178 -19.51 5.79 -7.41
C VAL A 178 -18.87 5.47 -6.06
N SER A 179 -18.56 6.48 -5.25
CA SER A 179 -17.91 6.30 -3.96
C SER A 179 -18.73 5.52 -2.92
N VAL A 180 -20.05 5.41 -3.11
CA VAL A 180 -20.91 4.57 -2.26
C VAL A 180 -20.47 3.10 -2.32
N PHE A 181 -20.15 2.62 -3.52
CA PHE A 181 -19.82 1.20 -3.76
C PHE A 181 -18.42 0.83 -3.25
N ASP A 182 -17.51 1.80 -3.18
CA ASP A 182 -16.18 1.61 -2.59
C ASP A 182 -16.23 1.34 -1.07
N LYS A 183 -17.41 1.53 -0.45
CA LYS A 183 -17.63 1.31 0.99
C LYS A 183 -18.31 -0.02 1.31
N ILE A 184 -18.64 -0.82 0.30
CA ILE A 184 -19.38 -2.07 0.48
C ILE A 184 -18.43 -3.25 0.27
N PRO A 185 -18.21 -4.10 1.27
CA PRO A 185 -17.36 -5.28 1.13
C PRO A 185 -17.88 -6.19 0.02
N LEU A 186 -16.95 -6.76 -0.74
CA LEU A 186 -17.25 -7.61 -1.90
C LEU A 186 -18.02 -6.93 -3.04
N ALA A 187 -18.26 -5.63 -3.00
CA ALA A 187 -18.96 -4.95 -4.08
C ALA A 187 -18.21 -5.09 -5.41
N ARG A 188 -18.92 -5.55 -6.43
CA ARG A 188 -18.45 -5.63 -7.82
C ARG A 188 -19.59 -5.13 -8.73
N PRO A 189 -19.89 -3.82 -8.68
CA PRO A 189 -21.00 -3.29 -9.45
C PRO A 189 -20.75 -3.40 -10.95
N LEU A 190 -21.82 -3.61 -11.70
CA LEU A 190 -21.78 -3.79 -13.15
C LEU A 190 -21.35 -2.48 -13.83
N ARG A 191 -20.48 -2.58 -14.81
CA ARG A 191 -20.07 -1.49 -15.71
C ARG A 191 -20.73 -1.69 -17.07
N MET A 192 -21.72 -0.88 -17.39
CA MET A 192 -22.50 -0.99 -18.64
C MET A 192 -22.12 0.10 -19.64
N ASN A 193 -20.86 0.51 -19.70
CA ASN A 193 -20.40 1.61 -20.55
C ASN A 193 -20.73 1.41 -22.02
N THR A 194 -20.54 0.19 -22.55
CA THR A 194 -20.84 -0.13 -23.97
C THR A 194 -22.33 -0.02 -24.28
N GLN A 195 -23.18 -0.48 -23.35
CA GLN A 195 -24.64 -0.41 -23.50
C GLN A 195 -25.13 1.04 -23.43
N LEU A 196 -24.66 1.80 -22.46
CA LEU A 196 -25.00 3.21 -22.28
C LEU A 196 -24.52 4.07 -23.45
N GLN A 197 -23.35 3.71 -24.04
CA GLN A 197 -22.84 4.34 -25.24
C GLN A 197 -23.75 4.07 -26.47
N LYS A 198 -24.21 2.81 -26.66
CA LYS A 198 -25.13 2.44 -27.72
C LYS A 198 -26.48 3.19 -27.61
N LEU A 199 -26.89 3.52 -26.39
CA LEU A 199 -28.08 4.30 -26.09
C LEU A 199 -27.88 5.82 -26.22
N GLY A 200 -26.67 6.28 -26.59
CA GLY A 200 -26.36 7.71 -26.73
C GLY A 200 -26.28 8.49 -25.41
N LEU A 201 -26.22 7.77 -24.27
CA LEU A 201 -26.20 8.37 -22.93
C LEU A 201 -24.77 8.76 -22.46
N ILE A 202 -23.73 8.42 -23.24
CA ILE A 202 -22.34 8.68 -22.92
C ILE A 202 -21.52 8.99 -24.17
N ASP A 203 -20.64 9.99 -24.10
CA ASP A 203 -19.69 10.30 -25.16
C ASP A 203 -18.53 9.28 -25.20
N LYS A 204 -18.30 8.70 -26.39
CA LYS A 204 -17.21 7.75 -26.65
C LYS A 204 -15.84 8.34 -26.36
N LYS A 205 -15.61 9.61 -26.74
CA LYS A 205 -14.32 10.29 -26.53
C LYS A 205 -13.97 10.41 -25.04
N ALA A 206 -14.99 10.67 -24.19
CA ALA A 206 -14.80 10.76 -22.74
C ALA A 206 -14.44 9.40 -22.10
N ILE A 207 -14.97 8.28 -22.65
CA ILE A 207 -14.63 6.92 -22.20
C ILE A 207 -13.22 6.54 -22.64
N ASP A 208 -12.87 6.80 -23.90
CA ASP A 208 -11.59 6.39 -24.47
C ASP A 208 -10.42 7.19 -23.85
N ALA A 209 -10.60 8.47 -23.59
CA ALA A 209 -9.64 9.29 -22.84
C ALA A 209 -9.34 8.72 -21.44
N ARG A 210 -10.27 8.02 -20.82
CA ARG A 210 -10.11 7.38 -19.52
C ARG A 210 -9.48 6.00 -19.56
N LYS A 211 -9.78 5.19 -20.57
CA LYS A 211 -9.13 3.87 -20.71
C LYS A 211 -7.62 4.01 -20.82
N VAL A 212 -7.15 5.08 -21.44
CA VAL A 212 -5.73 5.42 -21.54
C VAL A 212 -5.15 5.87 -20.17
N SER A 213 -5.97 6.49 -19.32
CA SER A 213 -5.49 7.09 -18.06
C SER A 213 -5.31 6.12 -16.88
N LEU A 214 -6.01 4.98 -16.91
CA LEU A 214 -6.01 4.01 -15.81
C LEU A 214 -5.14 2.77 -16.07
N GLY A 215 -4.22 2.84 -17.01
CA GLY A 215 -3.32 1.81 -17.54
C GLY A 215 -2.80 0.72 -16.60
N GLU A 216 -3.71 0.00 -15.93
CA GLU A 216 -3.36 -1.15 -15.09
C GLU A 216 -3.17 -2.45 -15.90
N HIS A 217 -3.56 -2.47 -17.17
CA HIS A 217 -3.59 -3.67 -17.99
C HIS A 217 -2.97 -3.42 -19.37
N GLY A 218 -1.73 -3.84 -19.53
CA GLY A 218 -1.00 -3.83 -20.78
C GLY A 218 0.31 -4.61 -20.64
N LYS A 219 0.87 -5.06 -21.75
CA LYS A 219 2.22 -5.62 -21.75
C LYS A 219 3.22 -4.49 -21.55
N LEU A 220 4.13 -4.64 -20.58
CA LEU A 220 5.16 -3.65 -20.31
C LEU A 220 6.16 -3.58 -21.47
N ASN A 221 6.37 -2.38 -21.99
CA ASN A 221 7.37 -2.04 -23.00
C ASN A 221 8.40 -1.08 -22.38
N TYR A 222 9.38 -1.65 -21.69
CA TYR A 222 10.26 -0.87 -20.84
C TYR A 222 11.67 -1.48 -20.76
N PRO A 223 12.73 -0.68 -20.95
CA PRO A 223 12.69 0.71 -21.43
C PRO A 223 12.18 0.81 -22.89
N LEU A 224 11.80 2.02 -23.35
CA LEU A 224 11.31 2.21 -24.72
C LEU A 224 12.40 1.93 -25.76
N ASN A 225 13.62 2.37 -25.46
CA ASN A 225 14.81 2.12 -26.25
C ASN A 225 15.92 1.52 -25.39
N PRO A 226 16.78 0.64 -25.94
CA PRO A 226 17.96 0.15 -25.23
C PRO A 226 18.81 1.30 -24.71
N LEU A 227 19.28 1.22 -23.46
CA LEU A 227 20.13 2.25 -22.89
C LEU A 227 21.53 2.23 -23.49
N VAL A 228 22.03 3.39 -23.88
CA VAL A 228 23.39 3.65 -24.36
C VAL A 228 24.12 4.40 -23.24
N CYS A 229 25.07 3.73 -22.60
CA CYS A 229 25.77 4.27 -21.44
C CYS A 229 27.28 4.24 -21.64
N LYS A 230 27.95 5.41 -21.43
CA LYS A 230 29.38 5.59 -21.48
C LYS A 230 29.85 6.12 -20.12
N PRO A 231 30.27 5.26 -19.22
CA PRO A 231 30.56 5.67 -17.85
C PRO A 231 31.69 6.69 -17.76
N SER A 232 31.48 7.68 -16.91
CA SER A 232 32.44 8.74 -16.63
C SER A 232 33.17 8.57 -15.29
N LYS A 233 32.51 7.96 -14.28
CA LYS A 233 33.09 7.69 -12.96
C LYS A 233 32.49 6.40 -12.39
N ASP A 234 33.33 5.60 -11.76
CA ASP A 234 32.92 4.34 -11.14
C ASP A 234 32.79 4.54 -9.62
N TYR A 235 31.58 4.75 -9.12
CA TYR A 235 31.25 4.78 -7.71
C TYR A 235 30.63 3.45 -7.28
N ASN A 236 30.89 3.02 -6.05
CA ASN A 236 30.01 2.09 -5.39
C ASN A 236 28.68 2.80 -5.05
N ILE A 237 27.59 2.05 -4.90
CA ILE A 237 26.30 2.60 -4.53
C ILE A 237 25.73 1.78 -3.39
N LEU A 238 25.36 2.44 -2.30
CA LEU A 238 24.74 1.83 -1.14
C LEU A 238 23.41 2.53 -0.82
N PHE A 239 22.33 1.76 -0.84
CA PHE A 239 21.02 2.18 -0.38
C PHE A 239 20.76 1.61 1.02
N LEU A 240 20.58 2.49 2.01
CA LEU A 240 20.19 2.17 3.39
C LEU A 240 18.75 2.63 3.58
N PHE A 241 17.81 1.71 3.50
CA PHE A 241 16.39 2.00 3.57
C PHE A 241 15.78 1.37 4.82
N VAL A 242 14.92 2.14 5.47
CA VAL A 242 14.19 1.70 6.67
C VAL A 242 12.72 1.68 6.35
N ASP A 243 12.07 0.52 6.44
CA ASP A 243 10.64 0.37 6.21
C ASP A 243 9.83 1.26 7.16
N THR A 244 8.86 1.99 6.64
CA THR A 244 7.95 2.89 7.38
C THR A 244 8.59 4.09 8.08
N LEU A 245 9.81 4.51 7.74
CA LEU A 245 10.48 5.63 8.42
C LEU A 245 9.89 6.98 7.97
N ARG A 246 9.25 7.68 8.90
CA ARG A 246 8.67 9.02 8.68
C ARG A 246 9.75 10.09 8.54
N TYR A 247 9.46 11.10 7.72
CA TYR A 247 10.35 12.26 7.49
C TYR A 247 10.72 13.02 8.78
N ASP A 248 9.80 13.10 9.75
CA ASP A 248 9.95 13.85 10.99
C ASP A 248 10.75 13.10 12.08
N MET A 249 11.20 11.90 11.78
CA MET A 249 12.09 11.11 12.65
C MET A 249 13.56 11.46 12.47
N LEU A 250 13.97 12.06 11.35
CA LEU A 250 15.35 12.48 11.13
C LEU A 250 15.67 13.73 11.95
N THR A 251 15.87 13.54 13.23
CA THR A 251 16.21 14.59 14.22
C THR A 251 17.37 14.13 15.09
N GLU A 252 18.03 15.08 15.74
CA GLU A 252 19.12 14.77 16.69
C GLU A 252 18.63 13.91 17.87
N GLU A 253 17.37 14.10 18.29
CA GLU A 253 16.76 13.33 19.38
C GLU A 253 16.49 11.88 18.99
N VAL A 254 15.92 11.62 17.82
CA VAL A 254 15.46 10.27 17.43
C VAL A 254 16.54 9.49 16.69
N MET A 255 17.22 10.12 15.73
CA MET A 255 18.26 9.50 14.87
C MET A 255 19.59 10.26 14.96
N PRO A 256 20.26 10.33 16.13
CA PRO A 256 21.45 11.18 16.31
C PRO A 256 22.62 10.83 15.38
N ASN A 257 22.78 9.58 15.00
CA ASN A 257 23.87 9.14 14.15
C ASN A 257 23.63 9.56 12.70
N THR A 258 22.46 9.22 12.16
CA THR A 258 22.04 9.62 10.81
C THR A 258 21.92 11.15 10.72
N TRP A 259 21.47 11.83 11.79
CA TRP A 259 21.43 13.29 11.84
C TRP A 259 22.82 13.92 11.67
N LYS A 260 23.83 13.42 12.43
CA LYS A 260 25.21 13.89 12.30
C LYS A 260 25.77 13.66 10.89
N PHE A 261 25.44 12.51 10.30
CA PHE A 261 25.82 12.20 8.92
C PHE A 261 25.14 13.16 7.94
N ALA A 262 23.84 13.43 8.14
CA ALA A 262 23.04 14.32 7.30
C ALA A 262 23.53 15.77 7.32
N LEU A 263 24.08 16.26 8.45
CA LEU A 263 24.66 17.61 8.54
C LEU A 263 25.89 17.79 7.64
N LYS A 264 26.58 16.71 7.30
CA LYS A 264 27.77 16.72 6.43
C LYS A 264 27.47 16.36 4.98
N ASN A 265 26.20 16.09 4.64
CA ASN A 265 25.78 15.57 3.35
C ASN A 265 24.56 16.32 2.79
N SER A 266 24.08 15.96 1.62
CA SER A 266 22.91 16.61 1.02
C SER A 266 21.63 16.06 1.65
N ARG A 267 20.78 16.97 2.17
CA ARG A 267 19.47 16.66 2.76
C ARG A 267 18.36 17.20 1.87
N PHE A 268 17.34 16.38 1.67
CA PHE A 268 16.15 16.72 0.89
C PHE A 268 14.96 16.84 1.84
N ASN A 269 14.58 18.07 2.18
CA ASN A 269 13.56 18.34 3.20
C ASN A 269 12.12 18.12 2.70
N ASN A 270 11.94 17.98 1.37
CA ASN A 270 10.66 17.73 0.72
C ASN A 270 10.74 16.52 -0.23
N HIS A 271 11.19 15.37 0.30
CA HIS A 271 11.23 14.13 -0.47
C HIS A 271 10.02 13.24 -0.16
N TYR A 272 9.46 12.64 -1.22
CA TYR A 272 8.24 11.84 -1.12
C TYR A 272 8.40 10.46 -1.76
N SER A 273 7.81 9.47 -1.13
CA SER A 273 7.58 8.18 -1.74
C SER A 273 6.50 8.26 -2.82
N ASN A 274 6.64 7.47 -3.87
CA ASN A 274 5.62 7.31 -4.91
C ASN A 274 4.64 6.15 -4.60
N GLY A 275 4.64 5.68 -3.36
CA GLY A 275 3.70 4.74 -2.80
C GLY A 275 3.48 4.98 -1.32
N ASN A 276 2.26 4.73 -0.81
CA ASN A 276 1.97 4.72 0.61
C ASN A 276 2.09 3.31 1.22
N ASN A 277 2.82 2.44 0.57
CA ASN A 277 3.09 1.06 0.97
C ASN A 277 4.37 0.57 0.30
N THR A 278 4.99 -0.45 0.89
CA THR A 278 6.29 -1.00 0.51
C THR A 278 6.36 -1.43 -0.97
N ARG A 279 5.29 -2.06 -1.49
CA ARG A 279 5.22 -2.49 -2.89
C ARG A 279 5.50 -1.36 -3.85
N HIS A 280 4.78 -0.26 -3.71
CA HIS A 280 4.82 0.84 -4.68
C HIS A 280 5.99 1.79 -4.44
N GLY A 281 6.38 1.99 -3.17
CA GLY A 281 7.55 2.80 -2.81
C GLY A 281 8.84 2.20 -3.37
N ILE A 282 9.12 0.94 -3.04
CA ILE A 282 10.31 0.23 -3.51
C ILE A 282 10.29 0.03 -5.03
N PHE A 283 9.12 -0.27 -5.62
CA PHE A 283 9.01 -0.39 -7.08
C PHE A 283 9.47 0.88 -7.78
N SER A 284 8.96 2.03 -7.36
CA SER A 284 9.28 3.33 -7.96
C SER A 284 10.77 3.68 -7.82
N LEU A 285 11.37 3.32 -6.69
CA LEU A 285 12.79 3.54 -6.39
C LEU A 285 13.73 2.86 -7.40
N PHE A 286 13.43 1.62 -7.79
CA PHE A 286 14.31 0.83 -8.68
C PHE A 286 13.99 0.96 -10.16
N THR A 287 12.77 1.38 -10.46
CA THR A 287 12.31 1.45 -11.86
C THR A 287 12.25 2.87 -12.42
N GLY A 288 12.13 3.91 -11.56
CA GLY A 288 11.78 5.25 -12.03
C GLY A 288 10.37 5.34 -12.64
N LEU A 289 9.53 4.32 -12.40
CA LEU A 289 8.14 4.24 -12.84
C LEU A 289 7.18 4.26 -11.66
N PRO A 290 5.98 4.86 -11.80
CA PRO A 290 4.98 4.83 -10.75
C PRO A 290 4.37 3.43 -10.58
N GLY A 291 3.80 3.19 -9.40
CA GLY A 291 3.32 1.87 -8.98
C GLY A 291 2.21 1.24 -9.83
N ASN A 292 1.54 1.98 -10.72
CA ASN A 292 0.57 1.43 -11.68
C ASN A 292 1.20 0.44 -12.68
N TYR A 293 2.52 0.48 -12.89
CA TYR A 293 3.26 -0.47 -13.73
C TYR A 293 3.63 -1.78 -13.01
N TRP A 294 3.35 -1.90 -11.71
CA TRP A 294 3.70 -3.09 -10.92
C TRP A 294 3.19 -4.39 -11.55
N THR A 295 1.90 -4.45 -11.91
CA THR A 295 1.29 -5.66 -12.48
C THR A 295 1.95 -6.04 -13.80
N GLY A 296 2.28 -5.07 -14.64
CA GLY A 296 3.00 -5.29 -15.90
C GLY A 296 4.41 -5.83 -15.67
N SER A 297 5.17 -5.26 -14.72
CA SER A 297 6.50 -5.72 -14.34
C SER A 297 6.48 -7.14 -13.76
N LEU A 298 5.56 -7.42 -12.83
CA LEU A 298 5.42 -8.73 -12.22
C LEU A 298 5.05 -9.80 -13.25
N SER A 299 4.10 -9.52 -14.15
CA SER A 299 3.64 -10.49 -15.15
C SER A 299 4.69 -10.78 -16.23
N SER A 300 5.54 -9.81 -16.56
CA SER A 300 6.63 -9.96 -17.53
C SER A 300 7.96 -10.38 -16.91
N GLY A 301 8.06 -10.41 -15.56
CA GLY A 301 9.33 -10.63 -14.87
C GLY A 301 10.39 -9.56 -15.20
N THR A 302 9.96 -8.30 -15.45
CA THR A 302 10.87 -7.22 -15.82
C THR A 302 11.55 -6.64 -14.59
N PRO A 303 12.87 -6.78 -14.46
CA PRO A 303 13.63 -6.23 -13.33
C PRO A 303 13.68 -4.70 -13.32
N GLY A 304 14.10 -4.11 -12.19
CA GLY A 304 14.36 -2.69 -12.10
C GLY A 304 15.48 -2.24 -13.04
N ILE A 305 15.23 -1.19 -13.84
CA ILE A 305 16.19 -0.69 -14.84
C ILE A 305 17.53 -0.30 -14.23
N LEU A 306 17.51 0.23 -13.01
CA LEU A 306 18.73 0.57 -12.27
C LEU A 306 19.61 -0.68 -12.10
N LEU A 307 19.06 -1.78 -11.60
CA LEU A 307 19.81 -2.99 -11.33
C LEU A 307 20.33 -3.67 -12.61
N ILE A 308 19.47 -3.77 -13.63
CA ILE A 308 19.92 -4.34 -14.93
C ILE A 308 21.07 -3.52 -15.50
N SER A 309 21.00 -2.20 -15.43
CA SER A 309 22.03 -1.32 -15.99
C SER A 309 23.34 -1.46 -15.23
N LEU A 310 23.29 -1.57 -13.91
CA LEU A 310 24.45 -1.82 -13.06
C LEU A 310 25.05 -3.22 -13.33
N GLN A 311 24.24 -4.27 -13.45
CA GLN A 311 24.71 -5.61 -13.78
C GLN A 311 25.41 -5.65 -15.15
N LYS A 312 24.81 -5.02 -16.17
CA LYS A 312 25.43 -4.92 -17.51
C LYS A 312 26.79 -4.20 -17.48
N ARG A 313 26.97 -3.34 -16.49
CA ARG A 313 28.23 -2.61 -16.26
C ARG A 313 29.25 -3.43 -15.44
N GLY A 314 28.86 -4.61 -14.96
CA GLY A 314 29.74 -5.47 -14.16
C GLY A 314 29.77 -5.14 -12.66
N TYR A 315 28.74 -4.45 -12.16
CA TYR A 315 28.59 -4.26 -10.72
C TYR A 315 28.20 -5.57 -10.05
N GLU A 316 28.81 -5.85 -8.92
CA GLU A 316 28.35 -6.86 -7.99
C GLU A 316 27.10 -6.35 -7.26
N ILE A 317 26.05 -7.16 -7.21
CA ILE A 317 24.75 -6.74 -6.64
C ILE A 317 24.50 -7.51 -5.33
N GLY A 318 24.39 -6.78 -4.22
CA GLY A 318 24.04 -7.32 -2.90
C GLY A 318 22.69 -6.79 -2.41
N ILE A 319 21.75 -7.69 -2.07
CA ILE A 319 20.45 -7.34 -1.50
C ILE A 319 20.34 -7.99 -0.12
N PHE A 320 20.17 -7.17 0.92
CA PHE A 320 20.12 -7.60 2.32
C PHE A 320 18.87 -7.02 2.97
N ALA A 321 17.87 -7.83 3.26
CA ALA A 321 16.59 -7.36 3.77
C ALA A 321 16.25 -8.01 5.10
N GLY A 322 15.74 -7.23 6.04
CA GLY A 322 15.13 -7.70 7.29
C GLY A 322 13.76 -8.35 7.09
N ALA A 323 13.10 -8.04 5.96
CA ALA A 323 11.80 -8.58 5.56
C ALA A 323 11.91 -9.59 4.41
N PRO A 324 10.95 -10.53 4.27
CA PRO A 324 10.90 -11.45 3.13
C PRO A 324 10.68 -10.72 1.80
N LEU A 325 11.39 -11.12 0.74
CA LEU A 325 11.29 -10.51 -0.60
C LEU A 325 10.27 -11.19 -1.53
N ASN A 326 9.50 -12.15 -1.01
CA ASN A 326 8.43 -12.82 -1.75
C ASN A 326 7.06 -12.15 -1.57
N MET A 327 6.93 -11.27 -0.57
CA MET A 327 5.71 -10.53 -0.28
C MET A 327 6.04 -9.12 0.22
N PRO A 328 5.93 -8.10 -0.64
CA PRO A 328 5.56 -8.13 -2.08
C PRO A 328 6.52 -8.95 -2.94
N GLU A 329 6.07 -9.42 -4.12
CA GLU A 329 6.79 -10.35 -4.99
C GLU A 329 7.99 -9.68 -5.68
N PHE A 330 8.89 -9.06 -4.92
CA PHE A 330 10.08 -8.36 -5.41
C PHE A 330 11.03 -9.30 -6.16
N HIS A 331 11.15 -10.56 -5.71
CA HIS A 331 11.97 -11.58 -6.35
C HIS A 331 11.52 -11.94 -7.77
N LYS A 332 10.26 -11.65 -8.14
CA LYS A 332 9.70 -11.88 -9.48
C LYS A 332 9.52 -10.60 -10.30
N SER A 333 9.79 -9.45 -9.71
CA SER A 333 9.66 -8.14 -10.33
C SER A 333 11.00 -7.41 -10.30
N ILE A 334 11.18 -6.41 -9.46
CA ILE A 334 12.35 -5.53 -9.45
C ILE A 334 13.69 -6.26 -9.24
N PHE A 335 13.72 -7.37 -8.49
CA PHE A 335 14.91 -8.20 -8.25
C PHE A 335 14.95 -9.47 -9.11
N ALA A 336 14.09 -9.59 -10.11
CA ALA A 336 14.12 -10.72 -11.03
C ALA A 336 15.51 -10.79 -11.72
N GLY A 337 16.08 -11.98 -11.81
CA GLY A 337 17.41 -12.17 -12.41
C GLY A 337 18.61 -11.85 -11.52
N ILE A 338 18.41 -11.43 -10.26
CA ILE A 338 19.51 -11.34 -9.28
C ILE A 338 19.88 -12.75 -8.81
N SER A 339 21.14 -13.14 -9.05
CA SER A 339 21.66 -14.43 -8.60
C SER A 339 21.80 -14.47 -7.08
N ASN A 340 21.48 -15.62 -6.48
CA ASN A 340 21.60 -15.86 -5.03
C ASN A 340 20.83 -14.87 -4.14
N LEU A 341 19.69 -14.36 -4.64
CA LEU A 341 18.85 -13.44 -3.88
C LEU A 341 18.33 -14.14 -2.60
N PRO A 342 18.62 -13.61 -1.39
CA PRO A 342 18.08 -14.15 -0.15
C PRO A 342 16.61 -13.76 0.01
N ILE A 343 15.70 -14.63 -0.44
CA ILE A 343 14.25 -14.37 -0.44
C ILE A 343 13.71 -14.25 1.00
N TYR A 344 14.27 -15.01 1.93
CA TYR A 344 13.90 -14.98 3.34
C TYR A 344 15.07 -14.51 4.19
N PRO A 345 14.86 -13.54 5.08
CA PRO A 345 15.91 -13.07 5.98
C PRO A 345 16.29 -14.16 6.99
N ARG A 346 17.53 -14.11 7.49
CA ARG A 346 17.96 -14.85 8.68
C ARG A 346 17.30 -14.26 9.94
N GLY A 347 17.28 -15.01 11.03
CA GLY A 347 16.82 -14.54 12.35
C GLY A 347 15.37 -14.90 12.65
N LYS A 348 14.98 -14.71 13.91
CA LYS A 348 13.65 -15.07 14.45
C LYS A 348 12.66 -13.90 14.52
N GLY A 349 13.01 -12.74 14.07
CA GLY A 349 12.16 -11.54 14.08
C GLY A 349 12.90 -10.37 13.46
N ALA A 350 12.23 -9.24 13.30
CA ALA A 350 12.77 -8.08 12.61
C ALA A 350 14.09 -7.58 13.21
N VAL A 351 14.22 -7.57 14.54
CA VAL A 351 15.44 -7.15 15.25
C VAL A 351 16.67 -8.00 14.85
N ASP A 352 16.53 -9.33 14.93
CA ASP A 352 17.62 -10.23 14.56
C ASP A 352 17.90 -10.16 13.05
N SER A 353 16.83 -10.08 12.25
CA SER A 353 16.93 -10.05 10.79
C SER A 353 17.68 -8.81 10.31
N ASP A 354 17.41 -7.66 10.89
CA ASP A 354 18.12 -6.41 10.56
C ASP A 354 19.59 -6.45 10.96
N ALA A 355 19.89 -7.01 12.15
CA ALA A 355 21.27 -7.19 12.58
C ALA A 355 22.03 -8.13 11.63
N PHE A 356 21.39 -9.23 11.21
CA PHE A 356 21.98 -10.16 10.23
C PHE A 356 22.11 -9.57 8.84
N ALA A 357 21.21 -8.66 8.42
CA ALA A 357 21.35 -7.97 7.14
C ALA A 357 22.65 -7.14 7.09
N VAL A 358 23.02 -6.48 8.20
CA VAL A 358 24.30 -5.76 8.31
C VAL A 358 25.47 -6.73 8.26
N GLU A 359 25.46 -7.80 9.07
CA GLU A 359 26.53 -8.80 9.07
C GLU A 359 26.73 -9.47 7.70
N ASP A 360 25.62 -9.78 7.00
CA ASP A 360 25.67 -10.40 5.68
C ASP A 360 26.21 -9.45 4.63
N PHE A 361 25.87 -8.15 4.72
CA PHE A 361 26.46 -7.11 3.88
C PHE A 361 27.98 -7.03 4.11
N GLU A 362 28.46 -6.94 5.35
CA GLU A 362 29.88 -6.84 5.68
C GLU A 362 30.68 -8.07 5.18
N LYS A 363 30.14 -9.27 5.39
CA LYS A 363 30.74 -10.52 4.90
C LYS A 363 30.79 -10.57 3.38
N TRP A 364 29.68 -10.21 2.72
CA TRP A 364 29.59 -10.20 1.27
C TRP A 364 30.55 -9.17 0.67
N GLN A 365 30.56 -7.94 1.18
CA GLN A 365 31.44 -6.88 0.67
C GLN A 365 32.91 -7.27 0.84
N SER A 366 33.29 -7.84 1.99
CA SER A 366 34.66 -8.31 2.23
C SER A 366 35.09 -9.47 1.33
N SER A 367 34.15 -10.22 0.75
CA SER A 367 34.41 -11.33 -0.17
C SER A 367 34.59 -10.88 -1.63
N LEU A 368 34.29 -9.63 -1.95
CA LEU A 368 34.43 -9.09 -3.29
C LEU A 368 35.91 -9.00 -3.71
N LYS A 369 36.17 -9.19 -4.99
CA LYS A 369 37.53 -9.02 -5.52
C LYS A 369 37.97 -7.56 -5.38
N PRO A 370 39.24 -7.30 -5.04
CA PRO A 370 39.77 -5.94 -5.03
C PRO A 370 39.47 -5.19 -6.33
N GLY A 371 38.96 -3.97 -6.21
CA GLY A 371 38.59 -3.14 -7.37
C GLY A 371 37.21 -3.43 -7.99
N SER A 372 36.47 -4.44 -7.50
CA SER A 372 35.09 -4.64 -7.92
C SER A 372 34.21 -3.46 -7.47
N ARG A 373 33.36 -2.98 -8.37
CA ARG A 373 32.31 -2.02 -8.00
C ARG A 373 31.06 -2.77 -7.56
N PHE A 374 30.37 -2.21 -6.59
CA PHE A 374 29.15 -2.84 -6.06
C PHE A 374 27.98 -1.87 -5.97
N PHE A 375 26.81 -2.46 -6.07
CA PHE A 375 25.56 -1.88 -5.59
C PHE A 375 25.04 -2.74 -4.44
N SER A 376 24.70 -2.11 -3.33
CA SER A 376 24.04 -2.80 -2.24
C SER A 376 22.75 -2.10 -1.81
N PHE A 377 21.73 -2.89 -1.50
CA PHE A 377 20.47 -2.44 -0.90
C PHE A 377 20.29 -3.16 0.44
N ILE A 378 20.34 -2.39 1.53
CA ILE A 378 20.03 -2.88 2.88
C ILE A 378 18.68 -2.32 3.27
N PHE A 379 17.73 -3.20 3.59
CA PHE A 379 16.34 -2.85 3.91
C PHE A 379 15.98 -3.33 5.30
N PHE A 380 15.83 -2.41 6.25
CA PHE A 380 15.54 -2.67 7.64
C PHE A 380 14.04 -2.74 7.91
N ASP A 381 13.60 -3.76 8.66
CA ASP A 381 12.20 -4.09 8.96
C ASP A 381 11.81 -3.83 10.43
N SER A 382 12.77 -3.57 11.32
CA SER A 382 12.51 -3.41 12.74
C SER A 382 11.58 -2.25 13.08
N VAL A 383 11.57 -1.19 12.27
CA VAL A 383 10.69 -0.03 12.45
C VAL A 383 9.26 -0.37 12.06
N HIS A 384 9.04 -1.05 10.95
CA HIS A 384 7.74 -1.58 10.54
C HIS A 384 7.15 -2.54 11.59
N ALA A 385 7.98 -3.37 12.20
CA ALA A 385 7.59 -4.28 13.26
C ALA A 385 7.48 -3.61 14.65
N TYR A 386 7.76 -2.32 14.77
CA TYR A 386 7.84 -1.57 16.05
C TYR A 386 8.68 -2.29 17.09
N SER A 387 9.78 -2.91 16.66
CA SER A 387 10.61 -3.82 17.47
C SER A 387 12.02 -3.29 17.63
N PHE A 388 12.57 -3.47 18.84
CA PHE A 388 13.92 -3.08 19.20
C PHE A 388 14.42 -3.98 20.32
N PRO A 389 15.75 -4.14 20.51
CA PRO A 389 16.30 -4.89 21.63
C PRO A 389 15.93 -4.21 22.96
N LYS A 390 15.58 -5.03 23.96
CA LYS A 390 15.27 -4.53 25.31
C LYS A 390 16.57 -4.16 26.06
N GLU A 391 17.22 -3.12 25.60
CA GLU A 391 18.43 -2.56 26.18
C GLU A 391 18.21 -1.06 26.46
N SER A 392 18.75 -0.55 27.56
CA SER A 392 18.54 0.85 27.99
C SER A 392 18.90 1.89 26.92
N LYS A 393 19.87 1.60 26.08
CA LYS A 393 20.28 2.49 24.97
C LYS A 393 19.24 2.67 23.88
N TYR A 394 18.27 1.74 23.76
CA TYR A 394 17.17 1.81 22.81
C TYR A 394 15.83 2.19 23.45
N GLU A 395 15.67 1.96 24.76
CA GLU A 395 14.47 2.34 25.53
C GLU A 395 14.52 3.80 25.98
N VAL A 396 14.71 4.72 25.05
CA VAL A 396 14.88 6.16 25.32
C VAL A 396 13.54 6.85 25.52
N PHE A 397 12.56 6.54 24.68
CA PHE A 397 11.24 7.16 24.71
C PHE A 397 10.30 6.35 25.60
N LYS A 398 9.84 6.98 26.71
CA LYS A 398 8.97 6.34 27.72
C LYS A 398 7.87 7.28 28.17
N PRO A 399 6.70 6.76 28.60
CA PRO A 399 6.32 5.34 28.52
C PRO A 399 6.04 4.90 27.08
N TYR A 400 6.32 3.63 26.75
CA TYR A 400 5.99 3.08 25.45
C TYR A 400 5.01 1.90 25.58
N TRP A 401 4.23 1.65 24.52
CA TRP A 401 3.25 0.58 24.48
C TRP A 401 3.94 -0.80 24.50
N GLY A 402 3.82 -1.52 25.62
CA GLY A 402 4.57 -2.75 25.87
C GLY A 402 4.18 -3.93 24.95
N SER A 403 2.88 -4.12 24.73
CA SER A 403 2.36 -5.17 23.85
C SER A 403 1.32 -4.55 22.92
N ILE A 404 1.61 -4.57 21.62
CA ILE A 404 0.73 -3.97 20.62
C ILE A 404 -0.53 -4.83 20.47
N ASN A 405 -1.69 -4.20 20.62
CA ASN A 405 -2.98 -4.78 20.28
C ASN A 405 -3.73 -3.83 19.32
N HIS A 406 -3.61 -4.05 18.04
CA HIS A 406 -4.24 -3.18 17.04
C HIS A 406 -5.77 -3.07 17.19
N MET A 407 -6.43 -3.99 17.92
CA MET A 407 -7.87 -3.94 18.18
C MET A 407 -8.27 -2.82 19.15
N GLU A 408 -7.33 -2.26 19.90
CA GLU A 408 -7.55 -1.11 20.79
C GLU A 408 -7.51 0.24 20.03
N LEU A 409 -7.00 0.24 18.79
CA LEU A 409 -6.80 1.47 18.02
C LEU A 409 -8.14 2.07 17.57
N ASN A 410 -8.36 3.31 17.97
CA ASN A 410 -9.52 4.12 17.59
C ASN A 410 -9.21 5.61 17.85
N ASN A 411 -10.14 6.52 17.53
CA ASN A 411 -9.91 7.96 17.71
C ASN A 411 -9.70 8.40 19.17
N SER A 412 -10.09 7.60 20.15
CA SER A 412 -9.92 7.90 21.57
C SER A 412 -8.62 7.32 22.15
N PHE A 413 -7.93 6.47 21.40
CA PHE A 413 -6.64 5.91 21.83
C PHE A 413 -5.58 7.00 21.88
N ASP A 414 -4.81 7.04 22.98
CA ASP A 414 -3.66 7.95 23.10
C ASP A 414 -2.49 7.43 22.23
N PRO A 415 -2.09 8.14 21.18
CA PRO A 415 -1.01 7.69 20.30
C PRO A 415 0.38 7.78 20.93
N ALA A 416 0.56 8.54 22.02
CA ALA A 416 1.88 8.84 22.56
C ALA A 416 2.70 7.59 22.95
N PRO A 417 2.15 6.58 23.67
CA PRO A 417 2.90 5.38 23.98
C PRO A 417 3.25 4.53 22.75
N TYR A 418 2.40 4.55 21.71
CA TYR A 418 2.65 3.83 20.48
C TYR A 418 3.75 4.53 19.66
N LEU A 419 3.68 5.85 19.53
CA LEU A 419 4.72 6.66 18.90
C LEU A 419 6.07 6.54 19.63
N ALA A 420 6.07 6.48 20.97
CA ALA A 420 7.28 6.25 21.76
C ALA A 420 7.92 4.89 21.43
N ARG A 421 7.10 3.85 21.27
CA ARG A 421 7.59 2.53 20.84
C ARG A 421 8.18 2.58 19.44
N TYR A 422 7.52 3.25 18.51
CA TYR A 422 8.02 3.48 17.16
C TYR A 422 9.36 4.23 17.16
N LYS A 423 9.48 5.33 17.91
CA LYS A 423 10.74 6.09 18.04
C LYS A 423 11.88 5.23 18.59
N ASN A 424 11.61 4.31 19.52
CA ASN A 424 12.62 3.39 20.02
C ASN A 424 13.10 2.41 18.93
N SER A 425 12.21 1.91 18.07
CA SER A 425 12.62 1.08 16.93
C SER A 425 13.41 1.87 15.88
N VAL A 426 13.04 3.14 15.63
CA VAL A 426 13.84 4.05 14.79
C VAL A 426 15.23 4.28 15.36
N ARG A 427 15.35 4.42 16.68
CA ARG A 427 16.65 4.54 17.37
C ARG A 427 17.53 3.31 17.18
N TYR A 428 16.93 2.13 17.13
CA TYR A 428 17.64 0.89 16.82
C TYR A 428 18.14 0.88 15.37
N ALA A 429 17.29 1.21 14.41
CA ALA A 429 17.67 1.30 13.00
C ALA A 429 18.78 2.34 12.76
N ASP A 430 18.73 3.49 13.45
CA ASP A 430 19.80 4.50 13.42
C ASP A 430 21.18 3.94 13.85
N ASN A 431 21.19 3.06 14.85
CA ASN A 431 22.43 2.39 15.27
C ASN A 431 22.94 1.37 14.23
N LEU A 432 22.02 0.68 13.52
CA LEU A 432 22.42 -0.23 12.44
C LEU A 432 22.97 0.52 11.24
N ILE A 433 22.36 1.65 10.88
CA ILE A 433 22.89 2.56 9.85
C ILE A 433 24.30 3.00 10.21
N GLN A 434 24.53 3.42 11.47
CA GLN A 434 25.85 3.84 11.93
C GLN A 434 26.89 2.72 11.78
N LYS A 435 26.57 1.48 12.14
CA LYS A 435 27.49 0.34 11.96
C LYS A 435 27.93 0.17 10.51
N VAL A 436 27.00 0.31 9.57
CA VAL A 436 27.31 0.23 8.14
C VAL A 436 28.20 1.39 7.70
N LEU A 437 27.93 2.61 8.17
CA LEU A 437 28.77 3.78 7.87
C LEU A 437 30.17 3.64 8.46
N ASP A 438 30.29 3.20 9.72
CA ASP A 438 31.58 2.93 10.38
C ASP A 438 32.38 1.88 9.59
N TYR A 439 31.73 0.80 9.14
CA TYR A 439 32.37 -0.20 8.29
C TYR A 439 32.91 0.38 6.98
N LEU A 440 32.15 1.25 6.29
CA LEU A 440 32.63 1.91 5.08
C LEU A 440 33.84 2.83 5.36
N GLU A 441 33.84 3.55 6.48
CA GLU A 441 34.96 4.39 6.91
C GLU A 441 36.19 3.55 7.22
N GLU A 442 36.06 2.48 8.02
CA GLU A 442 37.15 1.54 8.37
C GLU A 442 37.78 0.87 7.14
N LYS A 443 36.97 0.59 6.12
CA LYS A 443 37.45 0.00 4.86
C LYS A 443 37.89 1.03 3.83
N HIS A 444 37.88 2.32 4.14
CA HIS A 444 38.19 3.42 3.23
C HIS A 444 37.33 3.42 1.95
N LEU A 445 36.09 2.94 2.07
CA LEU A 445 35.14 2.84 0.96
C LEU A 445 34.23 4.06 0.85
N LEU A 446 34.07 4.86 1.89
CA LEU A 446 33.09 5.96 1.93
C LEU A 446 33.38 7.00 0.84
N ASP A 447 34.64 7.34 0.60
CA ASP A 447 35.06 8.32 -0.42
C ASP A 447 34.82 7.85 -1.86
N GLU A 448 34.50 6.57 -2.06
CA GLU A 448 34.18 5.98 -3.36
C GLU A 448 32.73 5.46 -3.44
N THR A 449 31.93 5.69 -2.43
CA THR A 449 30.56 5.14 -2.32
C THR A 449 29.54 6.24 -2.25
N ILE A 450 28.57 6.22 -3.17
CA ILE A 450 27.35 7.02 -3.04
C ILE A 450 26.46 6.31 -2.02
N VAL A 451 26.15 6.98 -0.89
CA VAL A 451 25.25 6.44 0.15
C VAL A 451 23.92 7.20 0.09
N VAL A 452 22.83 6.47 -0.05
CA VAL A 452 21.45 6.97 -0.03
C VAL A 452 20.74 6.41 1.18
N ILE A 453 20.35 7.26 2.12
CA ILE A 453 19.58 6.88 3.32
C ILE A 453 18.17 7.43 3.16
N SER A 454 17.16 6.54 3.18
CA SER A 454 15.76 6.92 3.02
C SER A 454 14.80 5.86 3.59
N SER A 455 13.54 5.94 3.20
CA SER A 455 12.49 4.98 3.49
C SER A 455 11.66 4.73 2.24
N ASP A 456 10.93 3.63 2.23
CA ASP A 456 9.97 3.30 1.19
C ASP A 456 8.65 4.05 1.33
N HIS A 457 8.19 4.32 2.56
CA HIS A 457 7.06 5.17 2.96
C HIS A 457 7.15 5.48 4.47
N GLY A 458 6.21 6.25 4.98
CA GLY A 458 6.08 6.52 6.41
C GLY A 458 4.92 5.76 7.05
N ASP A 459 4.58 6.14 8.28
CA ASP A 459 3.57 5.49 9.11
C ASP A 459 2.73 6.51 9.88
N GLU A 460 1.46 6.25 10.16
CA GLU A 460 0.55 7.20 10.80
C GLU A 460 0.08 6.71 12.18
N PHE A 461 0.02 7.64 13.12
CA PHE A 461 -0.40 7.43 14.50
C PHE A 461 -1.63 8.29 14.82
N ASN A 462 -2.63 8.25 13.94
CA ASN A 462 -3.85 9.07 14.04
C ASN A 462 -3.55 10.58 14.14
N ASP A 463 -2.53 11.03 13.41
CA ASP A 463 -2.00 12.41 13.48
C ASP A 463 -3.09 13.46 13.24
N ASN A 464 -4.02 13.22 12.34
CA ASN A 464 -5.11 14.11 11.99
C ASN A 464 -6.45 13.80 12.69
N LYS A 465 -6.47 12.86 13.64
CA LYS A 465 -7.68 12.42 14.36
C LYS A 465 -8.80 11.94 13.42
N LEU A 466 -8.42 11.20 12.36
CA LEU A 466 -9.32 10.60 11.38
C LEU A 466 -9.34 9.07 11.45
N ASN A 467 -8.79 8.51 12.52
CA ASN A 467 -8.67 7.08 12.76
C ASN A 467 -7.84 6.35 11.70
N PHE A 468 -6.72 6.96 11.28
CA PHE A 468 -5.72 6.30 10.47
C PHE A 468 -4.56 5.83 11.34
N TRP A 469 -4.20 4.57 11.21
CA TRP A 469 -3.12 3.93 11.95
C TRP A 469 -2.30 3.07 11.00
N GLY A 470 -0.98 3.17 11.09
CA GLY A 470 -0.11 2.47 10.16
C GLY A 470 -0.03 3.16 8.79
N HIS A 471 0.06 2.40 7.72
CA HIS A 471 0.28 2.89 6.36
C HIS A 471 -0.71 2.29 5.35
N GLY A 472 -0.67 2.75 4.10
CA GLY A 472 -1.55 2.27 3.02
C GLY A 472 -2.97 2.83 3.05
N GLY A 473 -3.33 3.65 4.07
CA GLY A 473 -4.67 4.18 4.27
C GLY A 473 -4.92 5.55 3.67
N ASN A 474 -3.91 6.41 3.60
CA ASN A 474 -4.01 7.77 3.08
C ASN A 474 -2.71 8.26 2.43
N PHE A 475 -2.65 9.55 2.05
CA PHE A 475 -1.50 10.17 1.39
C PHE A 475 -1.07 11.47 2.10
N THR A 476 -1.22 11.51 3.41
CA THR A 476 -0.68 12.60 4.24
C THR A 476 0.84 12.53 4.30
N ASP A 477 1.47 13.60 4.73
CA ASP A 477 2.93 13.64 4.91
C ASP A 477 3.42 12.54 5.86
N ALA A 478 2.60 12.11 6.84
CA ALA A 478 2.95 11.03 7.75
C ALA A 478 3.18 9.69 7.02
N GLN A 479 2.43 9.42 5.94
CA GLN A 479 2.54 8.14 5.22
C GLN A 479 3.44 8.18 3.98
N ILE A 480 3.64 9.35 3.34
CA ILE A 480 4.37 9.39 2.07
C ILE A 480 5.57 10.32 2.04
N LYS A 481 5.72 11.24 2.99
CA LYS A 481 6.92 12.06 3.09
C LYS A 481 7.97 11.29 3.89
N VAL A 482 9.16 11.14 3.32
CA VAL A 482 10.24 10.32 3.88
C VAL A 482 11.52 11.14 3.98
N PRO A 483 12.44 10.81 4.91
CA PRO A 483 13.75 11.44 4.93
C PRO A 483 14.54 11.03 3.69
N LEU A 484 15.38 11.92 3.18
CA LEU A 484 16.39 11.56 2.19
C LEU A 484 17.69 12.28 2.48
N VAL A 485 18.74 11.49 2.67
CA VAL A 485 20.12 11.96 2.83
C VAL A 485 20.98 11.29 1.77
N ILE A 486 21.74 12.07 1.02
CA ILE A 486 22.66 11.55 0.00
C ILE A 486 24.08 12.02 0.31
N HIS A 487 24.96 11.06 0.61
CA HIS A 487 26.39 11.24 0.49
C HIS A 487 26.81 10.95 -0.95
N TRP A 488 27.45 11.92 -1.59
CA TRP A 488 27.95 11.76 -2.95
C TRP A 488 29.38 12.26 -3.01
N PRO A 489 30.36 11.37 -3.17
CA PRO A 489 31.77 11.76 -3.19
C PRO A 489 32.04 12.89 -4.19
N GLY A 490 32.68 13.95 -3.71
CA GLY A 490 33.00 15.13 -4.53
C GLY A 490 31.87 16.14 -4.74
N LYS A 491 30.63 15.86 -4.30
CA LYS A 491 29.56 16.87 -4.26
C LYS A 491 29.56 17.61 -2.92
N LYS A 492 29.35 18.92 -2.97
CA LYS A 492 29.21 19.73 -1.75
C LYS A 492 27.87 19.43 -1.06
N PRO A 493 27.84 19.38 0.28
CA PRO A 493 26.59 19.27 1.03
C PRO A 493 25.60 20.39 0.69
N ALA A 494 24.33 20.06 0.61
CA ALA A 494 23.27 21.00 0.31
C ALA A 494 21.98 20.68 1.09
N ASN A 495 21.23 21.71 1.45
CA ASN A 495 19.84 21.56 1.93
C ASN A 495 18.91 21.87 0.76
N ILE A 496 18.13 20.87 0.34
CA ILE A 496 17.25 20.93 -0.80
C ILE A 496 15.81 21.05 -0.31
N GLU A 497 15.15 22.16 -0.65
CA GLU A 497 13.80 22.48 -0.21
C GLU A 497 12.73 22.22 -1.27
N TYR A 498 13.10 22.09 -2.54
CA TYR A 498 12.14 21.77 -3.59
C TYR A 498 11.68 20.32 -3.51
N MET A 499 10.46 20.07 -3.99
CA MET A 499 9.83 18.76 -3.95
C MET A 499 10.55 17.75 -4.84
N THR A 500 10.88 16.58 -4.27
CA THR A 500 11.52 15.44 -4.96
C THR A 500 10.78 14.14 -4.63
N SER A 501 11.02 13.09 -5.40
CA SER A 501 10.41 11.79 -5.14
C SER A 501 11.33 10.61 -5.52
N HIS A 502 10.97 9.39 -5.14
CA HIS A 502 11.70 8.17 -5.49
C HIS A 502 11.90 8.01 -7.00
N LEU A 503 10.95 8.48 -7.83
CA LEU A 503 11.06 8.45 -9.30
C LEU A 503 12.29 9.21 -9.80
N ASP A 504 12.83 10.13 -9.01
CA ASP A 504 13.93 11.01 -9.41
C ASP A 504 15.32 10.37 -9.23
N LEU A 505 15.43 9.24 -8.49
CA LEU A 505 16.71 8.59 -8.22
C LEU A 505 17.26 7.86 -9.45
N VAL A 506 16.44 7.13 -10.18
CA VAL A 506 16.85 6.43 -11.42
C VAL A 506 17.39 7.42 -12.48
N PRO A 507 16.66 8.50 -12.86
CA PRO A 507 17.14 9.47 -13.82
C PRO A 507 18.28 10.37 -13.29
N THR A 508 18.66 10.21 -12.04
CA THR A 508 19.88 10.81 -11.47
C THR A 508 21.07 9.87 -11.62
N LEU A 509 20.91 8.61 -11.18
CA LEU A 509 22.02 7.67 -11.10
C LEU A 509 22.45 7.15 -12.48
N LEU A 510 21.50 6.88 -13.38
CA LEU A 510 21.85 6.36 -14.71
C LEU A 510 22.72 7.31 -15.51
N PRO A 511 22.42 8.61 -15.65
CA PRO A 511 23.30 9.55 -16.34
C PRO A 511 24.59 9.86 -15.56
N GLU A 512 24.51 10.14 -14.25
CA GLU A 512 25.66 10.65 -13.50
C GLU A 512 26.67 9.57 -13.11
N VAL A 513 26.24 8.31 -12.92
CA VAL A 513 27.14 7.20 -12.59
C VAL A 513 27.47 6.35 -13.80
N LEU A 514 26.44 5.96 -14.56
CA LEU A 514 26.63 5.07 -15.71
C LEU A 514 26.83 5.81 -17.03
N GLY A 515 26.72 7.14 -17.06
CA GLY A 515 26.85 7.94 -18.25
C GLY A 515 25.86 7.60 -19.36
N CYS A 516 24.61 7.27 -18.95
CA CYS A 516 23.55 6.95 -19.91
C CYS A 516 23.08 8.23 -20.62
N GLU A 517 23.08 8.21 -21.95
CA GLU A 517 22.80 9.37 -22.82
C GLU A 517 21.34 9.40 -23.31
N ASN A 518 20.55 8.35 -23.04
CA ASN A 518 19.15 8.30 -23.47
C ASN A 518 18.32 9.42 -22.85
N PRO A 519 17.32 9.94 -23.58
CA PRO A 519 16.28 10.79 -22.96
C PRO A 519 15.65 10.10 -21.77
N THR A 520 15.39 10.86 -20.70
CA THR A 520 14.76 10.32 -19.48
C THR A 520 13.44 9.60 -19.77
N GLU A 521 12.70 10.11 -20.74
CA GLU A 521 11.42 9.57 -21.20
C GLU A 521 11.49 8.14 -21.73
N ASP A 522 12.67 7.65 -22.08
CA ASP A 522 12.86 6.25 -22.49
C ASP A 522 12.72 5.27 -21.31
N TYR A 523 13.01 5.73 -20.08
CA TYR A 523 13.15 4.82 -18.93
C TYR A 523 12.61 5.35 -17.60
N SER A 524 12.12 6.58 -17.54
CA SER A 524 11.56 7.13 -16.29
C SER A 524 10.53 8.23 -16.57
N VAL A 525 9.65 8.46 -15.59
CA VAL A 525 8.78 9.65 -15.51
C VAL A 525 9.30 10.67 -14.49
N GLY A 526 10.42 10.38 -13.83
CA GLY A 526 11.13 11.27 -12.91
C GLY A 526 12.03 12.28 -13.63
N MET A 527 12.83 12.98 -12.88
CA MET A 527 13.86 13.89 -13.36
C MET A 527 15.06 13.88 -12.41
N SER A 528 16.24 14.33 -12.86
CA SER A 528 17.40 14.38 -11.96
C SER A 528 17.08 15.10 -10.66
N ILE A 529 17.46 14.48 -9.53
CA ILE A 529 17.17 15.00 -8.18
C ILE A 529 17.88 16.32 -7.90
N TRP A 530 18.96 16.60 -8.63
CA TRP A 530 19.76 17.82 -8.51
C TRP A 530 19.22 19.01 -9.32
N LYS A 531 18.26 18.76 -10.22
CA LYS A 531 17.71 19.79 -11.10
C LYS A 531 16.49 20.44 -10.47
N GLU A 532 16.58 21.74 -10.15
CA GLU A 532 15.47 22.52 -9.64
C GLU A 532 14.61 23.13 -10.77
N ALA A 533 15.25 23.67 -11.79
CA ALA A 533 14.56 24.33 -12.89
C ALA A 533 13.61 23.39 -13.66
N GLY A 534 12.37 23.83 -13.87
CA GLY A 534 11.33 23.05 -14.54
C GLY A 534 10.77 21.90 -13.69
N ARG A 535 11.06 21.87 -12.39
CA ARG A 535 10.55 20.85 -11.48
C ARG A 535 9.06 21.05 -11.21
N ARG A 536 8.35 19.94 -11.23
CA ARG A 536 6.94 19.88 -10.80
C ARG A 536 6.83 20.15 -9.30
N ASN A 537 5.77 20.83 -8.88
CA ASN A 537 5.42 21.06 -7.48
C ASN A 537 4.33 20.11 -6.97
N TRP A 538 4.32 18.88 -7.49
CA TRP A 538 3.42 17.81 -7.10
C TRP A 538 4.13 16.45 -7.22
N VAL A 539 3.66 15.49 -6.45
CA VAL A 539 4.10 14.09 -6.52
C VAL A 539 2.91 13.19 -6.77
N TYR A 540 3.04 12.26 -7.71
CA TYR A 540 2.10 11.16 -7.87
C TYR A 540 2.49 10.01 -6.95
N SER A 541 1.55 9.51 -6.14
CA SER A 541 1.74 8.38 -5.25
C SER A 541 0.63 7.35 -5.42
N LYS A 542 1.01 6.08 -5.51
CA LYS A 542 0.12 4.93 -5.71
C LYS A 542 -0.26 4.30 -4.37
N GLY A 543 -1.55 4.04 -4.17
CA GLY A 543 -2.05 3.23 -3.06
C GLY A 543 -2.70 1.93 -3.53
N TRP A 544 -3.32 1.21 -2.59
CA TRP A 544 -4.00 -0.07 -2.89
C TRP A 544 -5.29 0.12 -3.71
N SER A 545 -6.07 1.12 -3.39
CA SER A 545 -7.40 1.35 -3.98
C SER A 545 -7.57 2.73 -4.61
N ARG A 546 -6.66 3.64 -4.32
CA ARG A 546 -6.67 5.03 -4.76
C ARG A 546 -5.25 5.46 -5.05
N ASP A 547 -5.12 6.46 -5.90
CA ASP A 547 -3.88 7.16 -6.18
C ASP A 547 -4.03 8.62 -5.76
N ALA A 548 -2.92 9.32 -5.58
CA ALA A 548 -2.93 10.72 -5.21
C ALA A 548 -1.95 11.55 -6.04
N PHE A 549 -2.36 12.77 -6.32
CA PHE A 549 -1.45 13.87 -6.62
C PHE A 549 -1.32 14.71 -5.37
N VAL A 550 -0.14 14.76 -4.80
CA VAL A 550 0.15 15.51 -3.58
C VAL A 550 0.83 16.82 -3.96
N GLU A 551 0.12 17.90 -3.74
CA GLU A 551 0.59 19.28 -3.92
C GLU A 551 1.03 19.88 -2.58
N PRO A 552 1.71 21.02 -2.55
CA PRO A 552 2.13 21.64 -1.29
C PRO A 552 0.98 21.91 -0.31
N ASN A 553 -0.19 22.30 -0.81
CA ASN A 553 -1.32 22.75 0.01
C ASN A 553 -2.53 21.83 0.01
N ARG A 554 -2.56 20.81 -0.87
CA ARG A 554 -3.70 19.90 -0.99
C ARG A 554 -3.30 18.53 -1.53
N ILE A 555 -4.22 17.60 -1.44
CA ILE A 555 -4.12 16.24 -1.98
C ILE A 555 -5.31 16.03 -2.93
N VAL A 556 -5.03 15.65 -4.15
CA VAL A 556 -6.05 15.29 -5.14
C VAL A 556 -6.04 13.77 -5.30
N LEU A 557 -7.05 13.11 -4.73
CA LEU A 557 -7.20 11.65 -4.86
C LEU A 557 -7.86 11.31 -6.20
N ILE A 558 -7.43 10.22 -6.78
CA ILE A 558 -8.07 9.59 -7.93
C ILE A 558 -8.37 8.13 -7.61
N ASN A 559 -9.61 7.72 -7.75
CA ASN A 559 -10.00 6.33 -7.57
C ASN A 559 -9.91 5.53 -8.88
N ALA A 560 -10.12 4.22 -8.81
CA ALA A 560 -10.11 3.33 -9.97
C ALA A 560 -11.15 3.68 -11.06
N ALA A 561 -12.16 4.48 -10.73
CA ALA A 561 -13.13 5.02 -11.70
C ALA A 561 -12.66 6.34 -12.34
N GLY A 562 -11.49 6.87 -11.96
CA GLY A 562 -10.97 8.18 -12.40
C GLY A 562 -11.70 9.37 -11.76
N ALA A 563 -12.45 9.14 -10.69
CA ALA A 563 -13.12 10.20 -9.96
C ALA A 563 -12.13 10.93 -9.05
N LEU A 564 -12.19 12.25 -9.03
CA LEU A 564 -11.33 13.10 -8.22
C LEU A 564 -12.01 13.50 -6.92
N GLU A 565 -11.24 13.44 -5.83
CA GLU A 565 -11.61 13.95 -4.52
C GLU A 565 -10.53 14.94 -4.07
N PHE A 566 -10.93 16.11 -3.58
CA PHE A 566 -10.02 17.20 -3.21
C PHE A 566 -9.96 17.33 -1.69
N LEU A 567 -8.78 17.13 -1.12
CA LEU A 567 -8.54 17.16 0.31
C LEU A 567 -7.45 18.20 0.64
N ASP A 568 -7.49 18.73 1.86
CA ASP A 568 -6.37 19.49 2.41
C ASP A 568 -5.26 18.57 2.94
N LYS A 569 -4.16 19.12 3.41
CA LYS A 569 -3.03 18.34 3.95
C LYS A 569 -3.37 17.58 5.24
N THR A 570 -4.48 17.90 5.91
CA THR A 570 -5.01 17.16 7.06
C THR A 570 -6.01 16.07 6.66
N TYR A 571 -6.12 15.80 5.36
CA TYR A 571 -6.99 14.79 4.77
C TYR A 571 -8.50 15.06 4.95
N ARG A 572 -8.88 16.35 5.09
CA ARG A 572 -10.27 16.82 5.14
C ARG A 572 -10.67 17.44 3.81
N PRO A 573 -11.98 17.53 3.48
CA PRO A 573 -12.44 18.13 2.23
C PRO A 573 -11.86 19.53 2.00
N SER A 574 -11.17 19.72 0.87
CA SER A 574 -10.60 21.02 0.49
C SER A 574 -11.68 21.97 -0.02
N LYS A 575 -11.50 23.26 0.24
CA LYS A 575 -12.30 24.33 -0.37
C LYS A 575 -11.96 24.51 -1.85
N ASP A 576 -10.69 24.35 -2.21
CA ASP A 576 -10.23 24.40 -3.59
C ASP A 576 -10.48 23.06 -4.27
N LYS A 577 -11.41 23.07 -5.23
CA LYS A 577 -11.80 21.92 -6.06
C LYS A 577 -11.41 22.08 -7.52
N THR A 578 -10.51 23.03 -7.82
CA THR A 578 -10.00 23.25 -9.17
C THR A 578 -9.23 22.01 -9.64
N ILE A 579 -9.61 21.48 -10.79
CA ILE A 579 -8.91 20.35 -11.41
C ILE A 579 -7.56 20.85 -11.92
N PRO A 580 -6.43 20.30 -11.45
CA PRO A 580 -5.12 20.69 -11.94
C PRO A 580 -4.95 20.37 -13.44
N ALA A 581 -4.46 21.35 -14.19
CA ALA A 581 -4.28 21.22 -15.64
C ALA A 581 -3.28 20.11 -16.04
N TYR A 582 -2.37 19.74 -15.14
CA TYR A 582 -1.36 18.71 -15.40
C TYR A 582 -1.92 17.27 -15.32
N ILE A 583 -3.06 17.03 -14.66
CA ILE A 583 -3.57 15.65 -14.43
C ILE A 583 -3.75 14.87 -15.74
N PRO A 584 -4.42 15.39 -16.80
CA PRO A 584 -4.56 14.63 -18.04
C PRO A 584 -3.23 14.27 -18.70
N GLU A 585 -2.26 15.15 -18.64
CA GLU A 585 -0.92 14.91 -19.20
C GLU A 585 -0.19 13.81 -18.43
N VAL A 586 -0.18 13.89 -17.10
CA VAL A 586 0.46 12.89 -16.24
C VAL A 586 -0.18 11.52 -16.38
N LEU A 587 -1.51 11.46 -16.46
CA LEU A 587 -2.20 10.19 -16.69
C LEU A 587 -1.82 9.59 -18.05
N LYS A 588 -1.63 10.41 -19.08
CA LYS A 588 -1.10 9.97 -20.38
C LYS A 588 0.35 9.49 -20.26
N GLU A 589 1.19 10.20 -19.53
CA GLU A 589 2.57 9.79 -19.27
C GLU A 589 2.64 8.48 -18.49
N ASN A 590 1.76 8.28 -17.51
CA ASN A 590 1.68 7.05 -16.72
C ASN A 590 1.21 5.83 -17.53
N SER A 591 0.84 5.97 -18.80
CA SER A 591 0.54 4.87 -19.72
C SER A 591 1.61 4.67 -20.82
N ARG A 592 2.66 5.50 -20.84
CA ARG A 592 3.69 5.54 -21.89
C ARG A 592 4.36 4.19 -22.15
N TYR A 593 4.60 3.41 -21.11
CA TYR A 593 5.31 2.12 -21.18
C TYR A 593 4.38 0.92 -21.27
N LEU A 594 3.10 1.09 -21.57
CA LEU A 594 2.15 0.01 -21.82
C LEU A 594 1.88 -0.12 -23.32
N LYS A 595 1.81 -1.38 -23.80
CA LYS A 595 1.41 -1.75 -25.18
C LYS A 595 0.02 -2.33 -25.19
#